data_8b84464be3b8071c6427f1523e34d2e7
#
_entry.id   8b84464be3b8071c6427f1523e34d2e7
#
_cell.length_a   1.000
_cell.length_b   1.000
_cell.length_c   1.000
_cell.angle_alpha   90.00
_cell.angle_beta   90.00
_cell.angle_gamma   90.00
#
_symmetry.space_group_name_H-M   'P 1'
#
loop_
_entity.id
_entity.type
_entity.pdbx_description
1 polymer ?
#
loop_
_entity_poly.entity_id
_entity_poly.type
_entity_poly.pdbx_seq_one_letter_code
_entity_poly.pdbx_strand_id
1 'polypeptide(L)'
;MIIQINKIILRFSIISIFFISCKYTADSKKEIKNMYPHLAKYIDKVYSMSEKERKGLLLMVGIKDKILSEETIKILKENKIAGIILFDYNVVNEKQLKKLTSDLREYVNPNMLIAVDEEGGKVNRIHFDKLKNISPKNIGDKNDKEYVYKIAYQKSKFLLDLGINMILGPICDIPKDSNSYLYDRSFSTNINIVADMVEATVKAQRDAGIITVLKHFPGHGDTAVNSHDDFPIIDKKISELKNKEFVPFKRGIDAGAEMILTTHIKNKYIDDKLPVSLSKNYITILEKDMNFSGVIITDDLTMTGKIEKGINFGINLNSDIYQNIEYMFEDMKPDIISCAKVLKVISENDYLARKK
;
A
#
# COMPACT_ATOMS: atom_id res chain seq x y z
N MET A 1 0.34 45.74 -13.02
CA MET A 1 -0.72 45.68 -11.98
C MET A 1 -1.44 44.33 -11.87
N ILE A 2 -1.10 43.34 -12.67
CA ILE A 2 -1.73 41.99 -12.68
C ILE A 2 -0.90 40.95 -11.86
N ILE A 3 0.38 41.21 -11.61
CA ILE A 3 1.28 40.27 -10.92
C ILE A 3 1.18 40.34 -9.36
N GLN A 4 0.59 41.39 -8.80
CA GLN A 4 0.42 41.53 -7.34
C GLN A 4 -0.87 40.87 -6.80
N ILE A 5 -1.87 40.61 -7.64
CA ILE A 5 -3.14 40.02 -7.18
C ILE A 5 -2.99 38.50 -6.93
N ASN A 6 -2.14 37.81 -7.70
CA ASN A 6 -1.92 36.37 -7.52
C ASN A 6 -1.14 36.01 -6.24
N LYS A 7 -0.33 36.93 -5.68
CA LYS A 7 0.39 36.68 -4.41
C LYS A 7 -0.48 36.85 -3.17
N ILE A 8 -1.57 37.61 -3.25
CA ILE A 8 -2.48 37.81 -2.12
C ILE A 8 -3.47 36.67 -1.98
N ILE A 9 -3.93 36.09 -3.10
CA ILE A 9 -4.85 34.93 -3.08
C ILE A 9 -4.14 33.66 -2.56
N LEU A 10 -2.86 33.49 -2.88
CA LEU A 10 -2.06 32.37 -2.36
C LEU A 10 -1.83 32.44 -0.84
N ARG A 11 -1.75 33.64 -0.26
CA ARG A 11 -1.57 33.83 1.20
C ARG A 11 -2.87 33.52 1.99
N PHE A 12 -4.04 33.75 1.44
CA PHE A 12 -5.31 33.44 2.14
C PHE A 12 -5.63 31.93 2.15
N SER A 13 -5.23 31.16 1.14
CA SER A 13 -5.40 29.70 1.11
C SER A 13 -4.50 28.99 2.14
N ILE A 14 -3.32 29.52 2.41
CA ILE A 14 -2.35 28.95 3.37
C ILE A 14 -2.81 29.18 4.81
N ILE A 15 -3.45 30.32 5.12
CA ILE A 15 -3.91 30.66 6.48
C ILE A 15 -5.07 29.76 6.92
N SER A 16 -5.96 29.36 6.02
CA SER A 16 -7.08 28.45 6.34
C SER A 16 -6.64 27.01 6.66
N ILE A 17 -5.49 26.58 6.16
CA ILE A 17 -4.93 25.25 6.44
C ILE A 17 -4.13 25.23 7.75
N PHE A 18 -3.57 26.36 8.17
CA PHE A 18 -2.81 26.49 9.41
C PHE A 18 -3.66 26.35 10.68
N PHE A 19 -4.96 26.66 10.64
CA PHE A 19 -5.83 26.55 11.81
C PHE A 19 -6.31 25.13 12.15
N ILE A 20 -6.20 24.16 11.24
CA ILE A 20 -6.56 22.76 11.52
C ILE A 20 -5.35 21.98 12.09
N SER A 21 -4.13 22.45 11.89
CA SER A 21 -2.88 21.75 12.26
C SER A 21 -2.37 22.05 13.67
N CYS A 22 -2.96 22.99 14.44
CA CYS A 22 -2.35 23.52 15.65
C CYS A 22 -3.11 23.26 16.96
N LYS A 23 -3.95 22.20 17.05
CA LYS A 23 -4.61 21.83 18.32
C LYS A 23 -4.56 20.35 18.62
N TYR A 24 -3.37 19.76 18.67
CA TYR A 24 -3.20 18.53 19.42
C TYR A 24 -2.62 18.85 20.80
N THR A 25 -3.47 19.32 21.70
CA THR A 25 -3.20 19.46 23.14
C THR A 25 -3.19 18.10 23.82
N ALA A 26 -2.80 18.02 25.08
CA ALA A 26 -2.84 16.77 25.86
C ALA A 26 -4.25 16.14 25.88
N ASP A 27 -5.31 16.97 25.81
CA ASP A 27 -6.70 16.52 25.74
C ASP A 27 -7.00 15.80 24.43
N SER A 28 -6.46 16.26 23.29
CA SER A 28 -6.64 15.60 21.99
C SER A 28 -5.99 14.22 21.91
N LYS A 29 -4.84 14.03 22.58
CA LYS A 29 -4.19 12.71 22.66
C LYS A 29 -5.06 11.68 23.37
N LYS A 30 -5.69 12.09 24.49
CA LYS A 30 -6.62 11.24 25.26
C LYS A 30 -7.88 10.91 24.44
N GLU A 31 -8.44 11.88 23.76
CA GLU A 31 -9.60 11.69 22.88
C GLU A 31 -9.29 10.71 21.74
N ILE A 32 -8.15 10.87 21.06
CA ILE A 32 -7.71 9.96 20.01
C ILE A 32 -7.55 8.54 20.55
N LYS A 33 -6.94 8.35 21.72
CA LYS A 33 -6.80 7.02 22.34
C LYS A 33 -8.15 6.40 22.71
N ASN A 34 -9.13 7.21 23.12
CA ASN A 34 -10.48 6.74 23.39
C ASN A 34 -11.22 6.32 22.11
N MET A 35 -11.04 7.05 21.01
CA MET A 35 -11.60 6.68 19.70
C MET A 35 -10.94 5.44 19.07
N TYR A 36 -9.65 5.21 19.35
CA TYR A 36 -8.85 4.10 18.81
C TYR A 36 -8.14 3.33 19.93
N PRO A 37 -8.87 2.67 20.84
CA PRO A 37 -8.27 2.00 22.00
C PRO A 37 -7.27 0.89 21.62
N HIS A 38 -7.49 0.21 20.48
CA HIS A 38 -6.60 -0.81 19.94
C HIS A 38 -5.26 -0.26 19.41
N LEU A 39 -5.16 1.06 19.21
CA LEU A 39 -3.93 1.76 18.81
C LEU A 39 -3.26 2.53 19.97
N ALA A 40 -3.81 2.49 21.18
CA ALA A 40 -3.40 3.39 22.27
C ALA A 40 -1.89 3.38 22.55
N LYS A 41 -1.25 2.20 22.62
CA LYS A 41 0.21 2.08 22.85
C LYS A 41 1.04 2.63 21.69
N TYR A 42 0.55 2.50 20.46
CA TYR A 42 1.23 3.02 19.27
C TYR A 42 1.07 4.53 19.14
N ILE A 43 -0.09 5.06 19.51
CA ILE A 43 -0.35 6.51 19.59
C ILE A 43 0.66 7.15 20.54
N ASP A 44 0.91 6.56 21.73
CA ASP A 44 1.92 7.08 22.66
C ASP A 44 3.31 7.13 22.02
N LYS A 45 3.70 6.09 21.28
CA LYS A 45 4.96 6.04 20.57
C LYS A 45 5.06 7.10 19.47
N VAL A 46 4.00 7.30 18.68
CA VAL A 46 3.95 8.33 17.62
C VAL A 46 4.11 9.74 18.19
N TYR A 47 3.50 10.03 19.35
CA TYR A 47 3.66 11.32 20.00
C TYR A 47 5.09 11.60 20.47
N SER A 48 5.89 10.57 20.76
CA SER A 48 7.30 10.70 21.10
C SER A 48 8.24 10.83 19.89
N MET A 49 7.73 10.61 18.67
CA MET A 49 8.52 10.70 17.44
C MET A 49 8.61 12.14 16.94
N SER A 50 9.76 12.49 16.38
CA SER A 50 9.93 13.73 15.62
C SER A 50 9.04 13.73 14.36
N GLU A 51 8.81 14.89 13.79
CA GLU A 51 8.08 15.01 12.53
C GLU A 51 8.75 14.22 11.40
N LYS A 52 10.08 14.28 11.32
CA LYS A 52 10.87 13.53 10.33
C LYS A 52 10.67 12.02 10.47
N GLU A 53 10.67 11.48 11.69
CA GLU A 53 10.42 10.07 11.93
C GLU A 53 8.99 9.66 11.52
N ARG A 54 8.01 10.49 11.81
CA ARG A 54 6.62 10.24 11.38
C ARG A 54 6.46 10.27 9.87
N LYS A 55 7.12 11.21 9.18
CA LYS A 55 7.13 11.29 7.72
C LYS A 55 7.77 10.04 7.09
N GLY A 56 8.97 9.68 7.54
CA GLY A 56 9.67 8.48 7.06
C GLY A 56 8.90 7.18 7.32
N LEU A 57 8.19 7.09 8.45
CA LEU A 57 7.33 5.96 8.79
C LEU A 57 6.19 5.75 7.78
N LEU A 58 5.72 6.80 7.14
CA LEU A 58 4.63 6.76 6.16
C LEU A 58 5.11 6.57 4.71
N LEU A 59 6.40 6.38 4.48
CA LEU A 59 6.97 6.23 3.15
C LEU A 59 7.48 4.81 2.88
N MET A 60 7.12 4.31 1.70
CA MET A 60 7.73 3.15 1.06
C MET A 60 8.33 3.59 -0.27
N VAL A 61 9.59 3.25 -0.52
CA VAL A 61 10.34 3.71 -1.70
C VAL A 61 10.97 2.56 -2.47
N GLY A 62 11.12 2.72 -3.78
CA GLY A 62 11.96 1.84 -4.60
C GLY A 62 13.44 2.19 -4.46
N ILE A 63 14.32 1.23 -4.65
CA ILE A 63 15.77 1.43 -4.72
C ILE A 63 16.29 0.86 -6.03
N LYS A 64 17.39 1.41 -6.58
CA LYS A 64 18.04 0.87 -7.79
C LYS A 64 19.05 -0.25 -7.47
N ASP A 65 19.39 -0.42 -6.22
CA ASP A 65 20.49 -1.27 -5.79
C ASP A 65 20.18 -2.76 -5.96
N LYS A 66 21.16 -3.50 -6.45
CA LYS A 66 21.28 -4.96 -6.32
C LYS A 66 22.16 -5.33 -5.12
N ILE A 67 23.11 -4.46 -4.82
CA ILE A 67 23.98 -4.51 -3.63
C ILE A 67 23.86 -3.14 -2.98
N LEU A 68 23.44 -3.12 -1.72
CA LEU A 68 23.12 -1.88 -1.03
C LEU A 68 24.33 -0.95 -0.92
N SER A 69 24.24 0.24 -1.50
CA SER A 69 25.30 1.25 -1.48
C SER A 69 25.30 2.07 -0.20
N GLU A 70 26.48 2.62 0.17
CA GLU A 70 26.59 3.53 1.33
C GLU A 70 25.68 4.76 1.19
N GLU A 71 25.54 5.26 -0.03
CA GLU A 71 24.71 6.38 -0.36
C GLU A 71 23.24 6.08 -0.09
N THR A 72 22.73 4.95 -0.58
CA THR A 72 21.35 4.49 -0.32
C THR A 72 21.13 4.27 1.18
N ILE A 73 22.08 3.64 1.89
CA ILE A 73 22.01 3.46 3.35
C ILE A 73 21.83 4.81 4.04
N LYS A 74 22.69 5.79 3.70
CA LYS A 74 22.66 7.11 4.30
C LYS A 74 21.29 7.76 4.15
N ILE A 75 20.75 7.79 2.92
CA ILE A 75 19.46 8.43 2.64
C ILE A 75 18.32 7.77 3.40
N LEU A 76 18.22 6.45 3.34
CA LEU A 76 17.15 5.71 4.01
C LEU A 76 17.20 5.92 5.51
N LYS A 77 18.39 5.92 6.13
CA LYS A 77 18.58 6.17 7.57
C LYS A 77 18.23 7.59 7.97
N GLU A 78 18.76 8.58 7.26
CA GLU A 78 18.56 10.00 7.54
C GLU A 78 17.08 10.38 7.46
N ASN A 79 16.35 9.79 6.51
CA ASN A 79 14.94 10.05 6.30
C ASN A 79 14.00 9.06 7.05
N LYS A 80 14.57 8.15 7.84
CA LYS A 80 13.77 7.21 8.68
C LYS A 80 12.75 6.39 7.88
N ILE A 81 13.11 6.02 6.63
CA ILE A 81 12.21 5.29 5.73
C ILE A 81 11.83 3.94 6.33
N ALA A 82 10.52 3.65 6.36
CA ALA A 82 9.99 2.43 6.96
C ALA A 82 9.85 1.27 5.96
N GLY A 83 9.69 1.56 4.67
CA GLY A 83 9.42 0.54 3.68
C GLY A 83 10.22 0.66 2.39
N ILE A 84 10.55 -0.50 1.82
CA ILE A 84 11.16 -0.65 0.50
C ILE A 84 10.27 -1.54 -0.34
N ILE A 85 10.07 -1.17 -1.61
CA ILE A 85 9.51 -2.07 -2.63
C ILE A 85 10.61 -2.51 -3.58
N LEU A 86 10.67 -3.82 -3.84
CA LEU A 86 11.63 -4.44 -4.74
C LEU A 86 10.99 -4.80 -6.09
N PHE A 87 11.77 -4.63 -7.13
CA PHE A 87 11.43 -4.96 -8.52
C PHE A 87 12.36 -6.04 -9.08
N ASP A 88 12.05 -6.55 -10.26
CA ASP A 88 12.85 -7.52 -10.98
C ASP A 88 14.31 -7.07 -11.17
N TYR A 89 14.54 -5.77 -11.43
CA TYR A 89 15.90 -5.24 -11.58
C TYR A 89 16.73 -5.26 -10.28
N ASN A 90 16.12 -5.44 -9.10
CA ASN A 90 16.85 -5.64 -7.84
C ASN A 90 17.29 -7.09 -7.63
N VAL A 91 16.77 -8.02 -8.44
CA VAL A 91 16.90 -9.46 -8.24
C VAL A 91 17.91 -10.06 -9.21
N VAL A 92 18.88 -10.82 -8.69
CA VAL A 92 19.86 -11.57 -9.49
C VAL A 92 19.74 -13.08 -9.21
N ASN A 93 19.79 -13.46 -7.94
CA ASN A 93 19.64 -14.83 -7.45
C ASN A 93 19.26 -14.82 -5.97
N GLU A 94 18.90 -15.99 -5.42
CA GLU A 94 18.47 -16.13 -4.01
C GLU A 94 19.52 -15.58 -3.03
N LYS A 95 20.80 -15.90 -3.23
CA LYS A 95 21.90 -15.47 -2.34
C LYS A 95 22.06 -13.95 -2.30
N GLN A 96 22.05 -13.32 -3.47
CA GLN A 96 22.14 -11.87 -3.59
C GLN A 96 20.92 -11.19 -2.95
N LEU A 97 19.70 -11.67 -3.23
CA LEU A 97 18.49 -11.08 -2.70
C LEU A 97 18.42 -11.19 -1.17
N LYS A 98 18.76 -12.36 -0.60
CA LYS A 98 18.89 -12.54 0.85
C LYS A 98 19.91 -11.57 1.47
N LYS A 99 21.01 -11.34 0.79
CA LYS A 99 22.03 -10.37 1.23
C LYS A 99 21.47 -8.96 1.22
N LEU A 100 20.83 -8.53 0.13
CA LEU A 100 20.22 -7.20 0.00
C LEU A 100 19.17 -6.95 1.11
N THR A 101 18.25 -7.89 1.33
CA THR A 101 17.21 -7.76 2.37
C THR A 101 17.78 -7.80 3.79
N SER A 102 18.86 -8.57 4.01
CA SER A 102 19.58 -8.59 5.29
C SER A 102 20.27 -7.26 5.54
N ASP A 103 20.97 -6.72 4.55
CA ASP A 103 21.68 -5.45 4.66
C ASP A 103 20.74 -4.27 4.92
N LEU A 104 19.58 -4.24 4.28
CA LEU A 104 18.53 -3.26 4.56
C LEU A 104 18.12 -3.28 6.05
N ARG A 105 18.01 -4.47 6.67
CA ARG A 105 17.67 -4.57 8.09
C ARG A 105 18.83 -4.25 9.00
N GLU A 106 20.02 -4.72 8.65
CA GLU A 106 21.22 -4.51 9.47
C GLU A 106 21.66 -3.05 9.46
N TYR A 107 21.72 -2.43 8.27
CA TYR A 107 22.31 -1.11 8.14
C TYR A 107 21.32 0.04 8.13
N VAL A 108 20.02 -0.21 7.88
CA VAL A 108 19.02 0.86 7.81
C VAL A 108 18.00 0.76 8.94
N ASN A 109 17.19 -0.30 8.96
CA ASN A 109 16.11 -0.45 9.95
C ASN A 109 15.81 -1.95 10.18
N PRO A 110 16.01 -2.48 11.38
CA PRO A 110 15.76 -3.91 11.67
C PRO A 110 14.31 -4.34 11.40
N ASN A 111 13.38 -3.41 11.46
CA ASN A 111 11.94 -3.63 11.23
C ASN A 111 11.49 -3.16 9.84
N MET A 112 12.39 -3.11 8.86
CA MET A 112 12.08 -2.68 7.50
C MET A 112 10.94 -3.49 6.89
N LEU A 113 9.93 -2.80 6.39
CA LEU A 113 8.92 -3.38 5.50
C LEU A 113 9.55 -3.57 4.12
N ILE A 114 9.63 -4.80 3.63
CA ILE A 114 10.19 -5.11 2.32
C ILE A 114 9.09 -5.77 1.51
N ALA A 115 8.58 -5.03 0.54
CA ALA A 115 7.45 -5.41 -0.30
C ALA A 115 7.87 -5.88 -1.69
N VAL A 116 7.02 -6.67 -2.31
CA VAL A 116 7.15 -7.07 -3.71
C VAL A 116 5.77 -7.25 -4.35
N ASP A 117 5.68 -6.93 -5.65
CA ASP A 117 4.58 -7.35 -6.52
C ASP A 117 4.86 -8.76 -7.03
N GLU A 118 4.33 -9.76 -6.34
CA GLU A 118 4.51 -11.17 -6.72
C GLU A 118 3.14 -11.82 -6.94
N GLU A 119 2.41 -11.30 -7.94
CA GLU A 119 1.07 -11.80 -8.29
C GLU A 119 1.14 -13.20 -8.90
N GLY A 120 2.12 -13.40 -9.74
CA GLY A 120 2.25 -14.50 -10.68
C GLY A 120 1.83 -14.12 -12.10
N GLY A 121 2.14 -14.95 -13.08
CA GLY A 121 1.89 -14.67 -14.48
C GLY A 121 2.73 -13.47 -14.97
N LYS A 122 2.07 -12.42 -15.46
CA LYS A 122 2.72 -11.23 -16.03
C LYS A 122 3.41 -10.35 -14.98
N VAL A 123 2.93 -10.40 -13.73
CA VAL A 123 3.51 -9.62 -12.63
C VAL A 123 4.20 -10.56 -11.66
N ASN A 124 5.42 -10.86 -12.01
CA ASN A 124 6.31 -11.75 -11.29
C ASN A 124 7.68 -11.07 -11.23
N ARG A 125 8.19 -10.76 -10.02
CA ARG A 125 9.48 -10.07 -9.82
C ARG A 125 10.58 -11.04 -9.43
N ILE A 126 10.20 -12.19 -8.89
CA ILE A 126 11.12 -13.22 -8.38
C ILE A 126 11.13 -14.40 -9.34
N HIS A 127 12.05 -14.41 -10.28
CA HIS A 127 12.14 -15.42 -11.35
C HIS A 127 12.97 -16.65 -10.91
N PHE A 128 12.63 -17.26 -9.77
CA PHE A 128 13.31 -18.46 -9.31
C PHE A 128 12.46 -19.71 -9.54
N ASP A 129 13.08 -20.81 -9.97
CA ASP A 129 12.37 -22.07 -10.30
C ASP A 129 11.53 -22.64 -9.16
N LYS A 130 11.89 -22.31 -7.92
CA LYS A 130 11.13 -22.71 -6.73
C LYS A 130 9.77 -22.04 -6.62
N LEU A 131 9.59 -20.87 -7.24
CA LEU A 131 8.32 -20.18 -7.35
C LEU A 131 7.66 -20.54 -8.67
N LYS A 132 6.63 -21.38 -8.59
CA LYS A 132 5.81 -21.64 -9.79
C LYS A 132 5.12 -20.34 -10.21
N ASN A 133 5.51 -19.83 -11.39
CA ASN A 133 4.90 -18.65 -11.97
C ASN A 133 3.52 -18.98 -12.56
N ILE A 134 2.50 -19.10 -11.68
CA ILE A 134 1.12 -19.38 -12.08
C ILE A 134 0.33 -18.08 -11.99
N SER A 135 -0.35 -17.69 -13.08
CA SER A 135 -1.16 -16.47 -13.10
C SER A 135 -2.37 -16.59 -12.16
N PRO A 136 -2.85 -15.48 -11.59
CA PRO A 136 -4.09 -15.48 -10.80
C PRO A 136 -5.28 -16.07 -11.58
N LYS A 137 -5.38 -15.78 -12.88
CA LYS A 137 -6.41 -16.35 -13.75
C LYS A 137 -6.37 -17.88 -13.76
N ASN A 138 -5.19 -18.47 -13.98
CA ASN A 138 -5.03 -19.93 -13.98
C ASN A 138 -5.32 -20.57 -12.62
N ILE A 139 -5.08 -19.84 -11.54
CA ILE A 139 -5.44 -20.25 -10.18
C ILE A 139 -6.97 -20.20 -10.03
N GLY A 140 -7.60 -19.10 -10.42
CA GLY A 140 -9.04 -18.89 -10.33
C GLY A 140 -9.87 -19.86 -11.17
N ASP A 141 -9.34 -20.28 -12.34
CA ASP A 141 -9.99 -21.27 -13.22
C ASP A 141 -10.14 -22.65 -12.57
N LYS A 142 -9.31 -22.97 -11.58
CA LYS A 142 -9.48 -24.19 -10.81
C LYS A 142 -10.63 -24.11 -9.80
N ASN A 143 -11.01 -22.90 -9.40
CA ASN A 143 -12.08 -22.65 -8.42
C ASN A 143 -11.97 -23.55 -7.17
N ASP A 144 -10.74 -23.72 -6.67
CA ASP A 144 -10.38 -24.59 -5.56
C ASP A 144 -9.66 -23.78 -4.47
N LYS A 145 -10.32 -23.56 -3.33
CA LYS A 145 -9.81 -22.78 -2.20
C LYS A 145 -8.59 -23.42 -1.54
N GLU A 146 -8.54 -24.76 -1.45
CA GLU A 146 -7.39 -25.46 -0.84
C GLU A 146 -6.17 -25.35 -1.74
N TYR A 147 -6.34 -25.45 -3.04
CA TYR A 147 -5.27 -25.25 -4.00
C TYR A 147 -4.69 -23.83 -3.92
N VAL A 148 -5.55 -22.81 -3.90
CA VAL A 148 -5.13 -21.41 -3.77
C VAL A 148 -4.39 -21.19 -2.45
N TYR A 149 -4.96 -21.66 -1.34
CA TYR A 149 -4.33 -21.57 -0.03
C TYR A 149 -2.92 -22.16 -0.04
N LYS A 150 -2.77 -23.39 -0.56
CA LYS A 150 -1.48 -24.09 -0.64
C LYS A 150 -0.44 -23.31 -1.44
N ILE A 151 -0.82 -22.79 -2.61
CA ILE A 151 0.07 -22.00 -3.47
C ILE A 151 0.48 -20.70 -2.79
N ALA A 152 -0.49 -19.98 -2.23
CA ALA A 152 -0.23 -18.70 -1.55
C ALA A 152 0.64 -18.88 -0.29
N TYR A 153 0.40 -19.92 0.50
CA TYR A 153 1.18 -20.24 1.68
C TYR A 153 2.64 -20.57 1.31
N GLN A 154 2.86 -21.44 0.33
CA GLN A 154 4.20 -21.81 -0.13
C GLN A 154 4.97 -20.60 -0.68
N LYS A 155 4.31 -19.77 -1.51
CA LYS A 155 4.87 -18.52 -2.03
C LYS A 155 5.29 -17.60 -0.87
N SER A 156 4.42 -17.40 0.10
CA SER A 156 4.65 -16.53 1.26
C SER A 156 5.84 -17.02 2.10
N LYS A 157 5.93 -18.31 2.38
CA LYS A 157 7.07 -18.88 3.13
C LYS A 157 8.39 -18.70 2.38
N PHE A 158 8.38 -18.87 1.07
CA PHE A 158 9.58 -18.67 0.26
C PHE A 158 10.02 -17.20 0.24
N LEU A 159 9.08 -16.26 0.09
CA LEU A 159 9.38 -14.84 0.13
C LEU A 159 9.92 -14.40 1.50
N LEU A 160 9.36 -14.92 2.58
CA LEU A 160 9.88 -14.68 3.94
C LEU A 160 11.31 -15.23 4.11
N ASP A 161 11.65 -16.37 3.52
CA ASP A 161 13.01 -16.92 3.53
C ASP A 161 13.99 -16.03 2.75
N LEU A 162 13.52 -15.32 1.73
CA LEU A 162 14.29 -14.29 1.01
C LEU A 162 14.38 -12.95 1.77
N GLY A 163 13.72 -12.84 2.93
CA GLY A 163 13.68 -11.62 3.72
C GLY A 163 12.59 -10.61 3.29
N ILE A 164 11.71 -10.97 2.37
CA ILE A 164 10.56 -10.15 1.95
C ILE A 164 9.40 -10.45 2.90
N ASN A 165 8.80 -9.42 3.51
CA ASN A 165 7.77 -9.58 4.54
C ASN A 165 6.40 -8.98 4.17
N MET A 166 6.26 -8.47 2.94
CA MET A 166 5.02 -7.90 2.43
C MET A 166 4.77 -8.30 0.97
N ILE A 167 3.54 -8.69 0.64
CA ILE A 167 3.10 -8.91 -0.74
C ILE A 167 2.06 -7.86 -1.10
N LEU A 168 2.27 -7.12 -2.19
CA LEU A 168 1.23 -6.29 -2.79
C LEU A 168 0.26 -7.19 -3.55
N GLY A 169 -0.70 -7.72 -2.84
CA GLY A 169 -1.69 -8.72 -3.29
C GLY A 169 -2.40 -9.40 -2.11
N PRO A 170 -3.51 -10.11 -2.36
CA PRO A 170 -4.05 -10.49 -3.68
C PRO A 170 -4.73 -9.37 -4.44
N ILE A 171 -4.92 -9.60 -5.76
CA ILE A 171 -5.74 -8.74 -6.62
C ILE A 171 -7.22 -9.03 -6.36
N CYS A 172 -7.97 -7.97 -6.03
CA CYS A 172 -9.40 -7.99 -5.79
C CYS A 172 -10.23 -7.52 -7.02
N ASP A 173 -9.55 -7.10 -8.08
CA ASP A 173 -10.20 -6.58 -9.26
C ASP A 173 -11.00 -7.64 -10.00
N ILE A 174 -12.18 -7.25 -10.51
CA ILE A 174 -13.07 -8.09 -11.31
C ILE A 174 -13.07 -7.52 -12.74
N PRO A 175 -12.32 -8.13 -13.68
CA PRO A 175 -12.28 -7.64 -15.06
C PRO A 175 -13.64 -7.79 -15.72
N LYS A 176 -13.98 -6.85 -16.61
CA LYS A 176 -15.23 -6.85 -17.35
C LYS A 176 -15.33 -8.08 -18.25
N ASP A 177 -14.28 -8.33 -19.00
CA ASP A 177 -14.18 -9.43 -19.98
C ASP A 177 -12.71 -9.77 -20.26
N SER A 178 -12.47 -10.67 -21.22
CA SER A 178 -11.12 -11.10 -21.61
C SER A 178 -10.26 -10.05 -22.31
N ASN A 179 -10.83 -8.90 -22.72
CA ASN A 179 -10.09 -7.81 -23.34
C ASN A 179 -9.50 -6.86 -22.28
N SER A 180 -9.91 -6.98 -21.02
CA SER A 180 -9.35 -6.19 -19.93
C SER A 180 -7.86 -6.53 -19.73
N TYR A 181 -7.02 -5.50 -19.58
CA TYR A 181 -5.60 -5.69 -19.25
C TYR A 181 -5.38 -6.39 -17.90
N LEU A 182 -6.40 -6.41 -17.04
CA LEU A 182 -6.40 -7.12 -15.76
C LEU A 182 -6.88 -8.59 -15.88
N TYR A 183 -7.33 -9.05 -17.05
CA TYR A 183 -7.94 -10.37 -17.17
C TYR A 183 -7.04 -11.51 -16.66
N ASP A 184 -5.78 -11.55 -17.10
CA ASP A 184 -4.82 -12.58 -16.68
C ASP A 184 -4.29 -12.37 -15.24
N ARG A 185 -4.41 -11.13 -14.73
CA ARG A 185 -3.98 -10.75 -13.38
C ARG A 185 -5.06 -10.99 -12.33
N SER A 186 -6.32 -11.13 -12.71
CA SER A 186 -7.46 -11.37 -11.82
C SER A 186 -7.83 -12.85 -11.77
N PHE A 187 -8.38 -13.30 -10.66
CA PHE A 187 -8.78 -14.70 -10.49
C PHE A 187 -9.91 -15.09 -11.44
N SER A 188 -10.88 -14.22 -11.67
CA SER A 188 -12.06 -14.50 -12.51
C SER A 188 -12.81 -13.23 -12.87
N THR A 189 -13.73 -13.33 -13.83
CA THR A 189 -14.80 -12.34 -14.06
C THR A 189 -16.01 -12.56 -13.14
N ASN A 190 -16.07 -13.68 -12.42
CA ASN A 190 -17.14 -14.00 -11.48
C ASN A 190 -16.80 -13.49 -10.08
N ILE A 191 -17.70 -12.66 -9.53
CA ILE A 191 -17.54 -11.99 -8.24
C ILE A 191 -17.26 -12.98 -7.10
N ASN A 192 -18.02 -14.07 -7.04
CA ASN A 192 -17.93 -15.06 -5.96
C ASN A 192 -16.61 -15.83 -6.03
N ILE A 193 -16.15 -16.19 -7.23
CA ILE A 193 -14.85 -16.84 -7.41
C ILE A 193 -13.73 -15.90 -6.96
N VAL A 194 -13.74 -14.64 -7.40
CA VAL A 194 -12.70 -13.66 -6.98
C VAL A 194 -12.71 -13.52 -5.45
N ALA A 195 -13.88 -13.35 -4.85
CA ALA A 195 -14.01 -13.19 -3.40
C ALA A 195 -13.50 -14.43 -2.63
N ASP A 196 -13.81 -15.62 -3.09
CA ASP A 196 -13.38 -16.88 -2.48
C ASP A 196 -11.85 -17.09 -2.60
N MET A 197 -11.28 -16.77 -3.77
CA MET A 197 -9.82 -16.85 -3.99
C MET A 197 -9.05 -15.79 -3.17
N VAL A 198 -9.59 -14.59 -3.06
CA VAL A 198 -9.04 -13.53 -2.20
C VAL A 198 -9.04 -13.97 -0.74
N GLU A 199 -10.17 -14.48 -0.23
CA GLU A 199 -10.28 -14.99 1.15
C GLU A 199 -9.24 -16.07 1.44
N ALA A 200 -9.12 -17.07 0.57
CA ALA A 200 -8.18 -18.17 0.73
C ALA A 200 -6.72 -17.69 0.69
N THR A 201 -6.40 -16.75 -0.22
CA THR A 201 -5.07 -16.16 -0.33
C THR A 201 -4.70 -15.38 0.93
N VAL A 202 -5.59 -14.52 1.44
CA VAL A 202 -5.35 -13.73 2.65
C VAL A 202 -5.11 -14.64 3.85
N LYS A 203 -5.93 -15.68 4.05
CA LYS A 203 -5.73 -16.66 5.13
C LYS A 203 -4.36 -17.32 5.04
N ALA A 204 -3.97 -17.77 3.84
CA ALA A 204 -2.67 -18.41 3.62
C ALA A 204 -1.49 -17.48 3.89
N GLN A 205 -1.56 -16.24 3.43
CA GLN A 205 -0.53 -15.22 3.66
C GLN A 205 -0.37 -14.92 5.15
N ARG A 206 -1.48 -14.74 5.88
CA ARG A 206 -1.47 -14.53 7.33
C ARG A 206 -0.91 -15.72 8.09
N ASP A 207 -1.33 -16.94 7.78
CA ASP A 207 -0.85 -18.16 8.42
C ASP A 207 0.66 -18.38 8.17
N ALA A 208 1.14 -17.95 7.00
CA ALA A 208 2.57 -17.94 6.70
C ALA A 208 3.33 -16.84 7.48
N GLY A 209 2.65 -15.76 7.87
CA GLY A 209 3.20 -14.61 8.58
C GLY A 209 3.72 -13.48 7.69
N ILE A 210 3.26 -13.37 6.43
CA ILE A 210 3.58 -12.27 5.54
C ILE A 210 2.45 -11.23 5.53
N ILE A 211 2.80 -9.96 5.40
CA ILE A 211 1.82 -8.86 5.36
C ILE A 211 1.09 -8.87 4.03
N THR A 212 -0.24 -8.79 4.10
CA THR A 212 -1.16 -8.81 2.96
C THR A 212 -1.64 -7.43 2.59
N VAL A 213 -1.63 -7.10 1.30
CA VAL A 213 -2.10 -5.81 0.77
C VAL A 213 -3.13 -6.04 -0.34
N LEU A 214 -4.42 -5.87 -0.03
CA LEU A 214 -5.48 -5.98 -1.04
C LEU A 214 -5.37 -4.87 -2.09
N LYS A 215 -5.52 -5.19 -3.38
CA LYS A 215 -5.42 -4.21 -4.47
C LYS A 215 -6.33 -4.54 -5.66
N HIS A 216 -6.72 -3.57 -6.44
CA HIS A 216 -6.49 -2.12 -6.38
C HIS A 216 -7.81 -1.42 -6.01
N PHE A 217 -7.96 -0.96 -4.77
CA PHE A 217 -9.22 -0.36 -4.31
C PHE A 217 -9.51 0.95 -5.06
N PRO A 218 -10.75 1.17 -5.53
CA PRO A 218 -12.02 0.50 -5.22
C PRO A 218 -12.39 -0.65 -6.18
N GLY A 219 -11.50 -1.10 -7.03
CA GLY A 219 -11.70 -2.06 -8.11
C GLY A 219 -11.45 -1.41 -9.47
N HIS A 220 -10.39 -1.86 -10.14
CA HIS A 220 -9.90 -1.28 -11.40
C HIS A 220 -10.43 -2.02 -12.64
N GLY A 221 -11.13 -3.16 -12.45
CA GLY A 221 -11.40 -4.13 -13.52
C GLY A 221 -12.34 -3.68 -14.65
N ASP A 222 -13.14 -2.63 -14.45
CA ASP A 222 -14.07 -2.10 -15.46
C ASP A 222 -13.51 -0.88 -16.22
N THR A 223 -12.29 -0.41 -15.91
CA THR A 223 -11.68 0.70 -16.64
C THR A 223 -10.99 0.19 -17.90
N ALA A 224 -11.20 0.89 -19.01
CA ALA A 224 -10.53 0.61 -20.28
C ALA A 224 -9.11 1.19 -20.33
N VAL A 225 -8.79 2.14 -19.44
CA VAL A 225 -7.53 2.88 -19.40
C VAL A 225 -6.64 2.33 -18.29
N ASN A 226 -5.40 2.07 -18.65
CA ASN A 226 -4.38 1.72 -17.68
C ASN A 226 -3.99 2.99 -16.89
N SER A 227 -3.96 2.90 -15.56
CA SER A 227 -3.59 4.01 -14.68
C SER A 227 -2.16 4.54 -14.88
N HIS A 228 -1.30 3.81 -15.59
CA HIS A 228 0.01 4.29 -16.01
C HIS A 228 -0.04 5.30 -17.16
N ASP A 229 -1.11 5.30 -17.96
CA ASP A 229 -1.21 6.10 -19.17
C ASP A 229 -2.04 7.37 -18.98
N ASP A 230 -3.10 7.31 -18.17
CA ASP A 230 -3.99 8.44 -17.84
C ASP A 230 -4.79 8.15 -16.56
N PHE A 231 -5.53 9.17 -16.05
CA PHE A 231 -6.46 8.98 -14.93
C PHE A 231 -7.67 8.15 -15.37
N PRO A 232 -7.77 6.87 -14.95
CA PRO A 232 -8.96 6.09 -15.22
C PRO A 232 -10.17 6.69 -14.50
N ILE A 233 -11.33 6.60 -15.15
CA ILE A 233 -12.59 7.08 -14.57
C ILE A 233 -13.52 5.90 -14.34
N ILE A 234 -14.05 5.77 -13.13
CA ILE A 234 -15.16 4.89 -12.81
C ILE A 234 -16.42 5.71 -12.78
N ASP A 235 -17.42 5.30 -13.58
CA ASP A 235 -18.73 5.93 -13.65
C ASP A 235 -19.78 5.06 -12.93
N LYS A 236 -19.59 4.83 -11.62
CA LYS A 236 -20.43 3.96 -10.79
C LYS A 236 -20.85 4.62 -9.50
N LYS A 237 -22.11 4.44 -9.13
CA LYS A 237 -22.62 4.84 -7.82
C LYS A 237 -22.08 3.88 -6.74
N ILE A 238 -22.06 4.35 -5.49
CA ILE A 238 -21.60 3.53 -4.37
C ILE A 238 -22.39 2.23 -4.20
N SER A 239 -23.70 2.22 -4.53
CA SER A 239 -24.52 1.01 -4.49
C SER A 239 -24.08 -0.06 -5.49
N GLU A 240 -23.59 0.36 -6.66
CA GLU A 240 -23.08 -0.54 -7.69
C GLU A 240 -21.74 -1.13 -7.25
N LEU A 241 -20.85 -0.28 -6.72
CA LEU A 241 -19.55 -0.73 -6.19
C LEU A 241 -19.72 -1.71 -5.01
N LYS A 242 -20.66 -1.46 -4.09
CA LYS A 242 -20.97 -2.36 -2.98
C LYS A 242 -21.44 -3.73 -3.42
N ASN A 243 -22.16 -3.81 -4.54
CA ASN A 243 -22.72 -5.06 -5.06
C ASN A 243 -21.74 -5.84 -5.94
N LYS A 244 -20.64 -5.25 -6.35
CA LYS A 244 -19.65 -5.90 -7.23
C LYS A 244 -18.23 -5.72 -6.72
N GLU A 245 -17.62 -4.54 -6.95
CA GLU A 245 -16.19 -4.31 -6.75
C GLU A 245 -15.76 -4.45 -5.29
N PHE A 246 -16.61 -4.03 -4.33
CA PHE A 246 -16.28 -4.10 -2.91
C PHE A 246 -16.38 -5.50 -2.31
N VAL A 247 -17.05 -6.44 -2.97
CA VAL A 247 -17.27 -7.79 -2.43
C VAL A 247 -15.95 -8.54 -2.16
N PRO A 248 -14.99 -8.63 -3.10
CA PRO A 248 -13.71 -9.28 -2.82
C PRO A 248 -12.88 -8.57 -1.75
N PHE A 249 -12.89 -7.21 -1.72
CA PHE A 249 -12.21 -6.46 -0.67
C PHE A 249 -12.80 -6.76 0.70
N LYS A 250 -14.14 -6.76 0.82
CA LYS A 250 -14.81 -7.10 2.09
C LYS A 250 -14.44 -8.49 2.58
N ARG A 251 -14.40 -9.47 1.68
CA ARG A 251 -13.96 -10.84 2.01
C ARG A 251 -12.49 -10.88 2.47
N GLY A 252 -11.61 -10.14 1.81
CA GLY A 252 -10.21 -10.02 2.21
C GLY A 252 -10.04 -9.32 3.56
N ILE A 253 -10.81 -8.25 3.83
CA ILE A 253 -10.85 -7.55 5.12
C ILE A 253 -11.30 -8.51 6.23
N ASP A 254 -12.39 -9.24 6.02
CA ASP A 254 -12.94 -10.20 6.99
C ASP A 254 -12.01 -11.38 7.23
N ALA A 255 -11.21 -11.77 6.22
CA ALA A 255 -10.14 -12.74 6.36
C ALA A 255 -8.91 -12.18 7.09
N GLY A 256 -8.86 -10.86 7.33
CA GLY A 256 -7.88 -10.16 8.15
C GLY A 256 -6.69 -9.57 7.40
N ALA A 257 -6.89 -9.10 6.17
CA ALA A 257 -5.86 -8.35 5.46
C ALA A 257 -5.40 -7.13 6.26
N GLU A 258 -4.09 -6.90 6.33
CA GLU A 258 -3.49 -5.83 7.12
C GLU A 258 -3.51 -4.48 6.40
N MET A 259 -3.47 -4.49 5.05
CA MET A 259 -3.38 -3.28 4.25
C MET A 259 -4.28 -3.32 3.03
N ILE A 260 -4.63 -2.13 2.54
CA ILE A 260 -5.35 -1.91 1.28
C ILE A 260 -4.62 -0.86 0.45
N LEU A 261 -4.35 -1.16 -0.81
CA LEU A 261 -3.77 -0.24 -1.78
C LEU A 261 -4.88 0.42 -2.58
N THR A 262 -4.90 1.76 -2.54
CA THR A 262 -5.84 2.63 -3.26
C THR A 262 -5.24 3.15 -4.55
N THR A 263 -6.02 3.13 -5.63
CA THR A 263 -5.59 3.61 -6.95
C THR A 263 -5.81 5.11 -7.14
N HIS A 264 -5.20 5.65 -8.20
CA HIS A 264 -5.42 7.02 -8.65
C HIS A 264 -6.63 7.18 -9.60
N ILE A 265 -7.65 6.37 -9.40
CA ILE A 265 -8.90 6.40 -10.18
C ILE A 265 -9.78 7.54 -9.71
N LYS A 266 -10.49 8.20 -10.64
CA LYS A 266 -11.54 9.18 -10.34
C LYS A 266 -12.94 8.56 -10.42
N ASN A 267 -13.82 8.99 -9.52
CA ASN A 267 -15.24 8.63 -9.56
C ASN A 267 -16.10 9.81 -9.12
N LYS A 268 -16.75 10.43 -10.09
CA LYS A 268 -17.55 11.66 -9.90
C LYS A 268 -18.75 11.50 -8.95
N TYR A 269 -19.24 10.28 -8.74
CA TYR A 269 -20.39 10.04 -7.85
C TYR A 269 -20.03 10.00 -6.37
N ILE A 270 -18.74 9.85 -6.05
CA ILE A 270 -18.26 9.77 -4.67
C ILE A 270 -17.35 10.95 -4.34
N ASP A 271 -16.46 11.31 -5.28
CA ASP A 271 -15.60 12.48 -5.18
C ASP A 271 -15.28 12.99 -6.60
N ASP A 272 -15.83 14.16 -6.95
CA ASP A 272 -15.65 14.76 -8.27
C ASP A 272 -14.33 15.51 -8.44
N LYS A 273 -13.64 15.77 -7.33
CA LYS A 273 -12.41 16.59 -7.29
C LYS A 273 -11.14 15.74 -7.17
N LEU A 274 -11.15 14.78 -6.25
CA LEU A 274 -9.97 14.03 -5.88
C LEU A 274 -10.03 12.57 -6.38
N PRO A 275 -8.88 11.98 -6.78
CA PRO A 275 -8.81 10.55 -7.03
C PRO A 275 -9.02 9.77 -5.72
N VAL A 276 -9.34 8.50 -5.83
CA VAL A 276 -9.60 7.60 -4.69
C VAL A 276 -8.49 7.65 -3.65
N SER A 277 -7.24 7.64 -4.09
CA SER A 277 -6.05 7.68 -3.22
C SER A 277 -5.92 8.92 -2.34
N LEU A 278 -6.60 10.01 -2.69
CA LEU A 278 -6.60 11.29 -1.96
C LEU A 278 -7.96 11.65 -1.35
N SER A 279 -9.00 10.85 -1.61
CA SER A 279 -10.37 11.16 -1.23
C SER A 279 -10.70 10.70 0.18
N LYS A 280 -11.05 11.64 1.06
CA LYS A 280 -11.58 11.34 2.40
C LYS A 280 -12.87 10.52 2.35
N ASN A 281 -13.67 10.67 1.30
CA ASN A 281 -14.91 9.92 1.13
C ASN A 281 -14.60 8.43 1.01
N TYR A 282 -13.60 8.06 0.23
CA TYR A 282 -13.16 6.66 0.08
C TYR A 282 -12.50 6.10 1.34
N ILE A 283 -11.73 6.90 2.06
CA ILE A 283 -11.19 6.51 3.38
C ILE A 283 -12.36 6.22 4.34
N THR A 284 -13.37 7.09 4.37
CA THR A 284 -14.56 6.89 5.20
C THR A 284 -15.34 5.62 4.83
N ILE A 285 -15.47 5.32 3.54
CA ILE A 285 -16.09 4.07 3.06
C ILE A 285 -15.31 2.86 3.57
N LEU A 286 -13.98 2.85 3.45
CA LEU A 286 -13.16 1.75 3.98
C LEU A 286 -13.31 1.59 5.49
N GLU A 287 -13.20 2.68 6.24
CA GLU A 287 -13.22 2.62 7.71
C GLU A 287 -14.63 2.36 8.27
N LYS A 288 -15.67 3.01 7.75
CA LYS A 288 -17.01 2.96 8.31
C LYS A 288 -17.91 1.91 7.66
N ASP A 289 -17.97 1.88 6.33
CA ASP A 289 -18.88 0.99 5.62
C ASP A 289 -18.31 -0.43 5.50
N MET A 290 -16.99 -0.56 5.32
CA MET A 290 -16.32 -1.84 5.19
C MET A 290 -15.67 -2.33 6.50
N ASN A 291 -15.68 -1.49 7.56
CA ASN A 291 -15.09 -1.77 8.87
C ASN A 291 -13.59 -2.14 8.79
N PHE A 292 -12.84 -1.43 7.94
CA PHE A 292 -11.41 -1.64 7.80
C PHE A 292 -10.62 -0.77 8.78
N SER A 293 -9.85 -1.40 9.65
CA SER A 293 -9.02 -0.73 10.65
C SER A 293 -7.51 -0.79 10.37
N GLY A 294 -7.13 -1.39 9.24
CA GLY A 294 -5.74 -1.54 8.82
C GLY A 294 -5.14 -0.29 8.17
N VAL A 295 -4.01 -0.47 7.51
CA VAL A 295 -3.28 0.60 6.82
C VAL A 295 -3.82 0.78 5.41
N ILE A 296 -4.12 2.03 5.04
CA ILE A 296 -4.48 2.40 3.67
C ILE A 296 -3.23 3.01 3.04
N ILE A 297 -2.75 2.39 1.97
CA ILE A 297 -1.61 2.89 1.17
C ILE A 297 -2.09 3.37 -0.19
N THR A 298 -1.37 4.29 -0.80
CA THR A 298 -1.62 4.69 -2.19
C THR A 298 -0.84 3.80 -3.15
N ASP A 299 -1.29 3.74 -4.39
CA ASP A 299 -0.44 3.30 -5.50
C ASP A 299 0.70 4.30 -5.72
N ASP A 300 1.60 4.02 -6.66
CA ASP A 300 2.76 4.87 -6.94
C ASP A 300 2.35 6.31 -7.25
N LEU A 301 2.82 7.23 -6.43
CA LEU A 301 2.53 8.65 -6.54
C LEU A 301 3.10 9.30 -7.81
N THR A 302 4.00 8.63 -8.51
CA THR A 302 4.59 9.12 -9.74
C THR A 302 3.78 8.75 -10.99
N MET A 303 2.82 7.80 -10.89
CA MET A 303 2.04 7.31 -12.03
C MET A 303 1.23 8.39 -12.75
N THR A 304 0.86 9.46 -12.09
CA THR A 304 -0.02 10.48 -12.64
C THR A 304 0.63 11.84 -12.83
N GLY A 305 1.93 11.93 -12.68
CA GLY A 305 2.75 13.12 -13.02
C GLY A 305 2.45 14.42 -12.27
N LYS A 306 1.38 14.50 -11.45
CA LYS A 306 0.98 15.72 -10.72
C LYS A 306 0.04 15.45 -9.55
N ILE A 307 0.42 14.62 -8.59
CA ILE A 307 -0.34 14.59 -7.34
C ILE A 307 0.26 15.60 -6.37
N GLU A 308 -0.22 16.82 -6.44
CA GLU A 308 0.26 17.97 -5.69
C GLU A 308 -0.32 18.06 -4.29
N LYS A 309 -0.72 17.16 -3.54
CA LYS A 309 -1.08 17.33 -2.11
C LYS A 309 -1.87 16.18 -1.49
N GLY A 310 -1.44 15.72 -0.35
CA GLY A 310 -2.29 14.97 0.59
C GLY A 310 -1.98 13.47 0.73
N ILE A 311 -0.72 13.12 1.05
CA ILE A 311 -0.30 11.73 1.21
C ILE A 311 -0.49 11.30 2.66
N ASN A 312 -1.26 10.22 2.90
CA ASN A 312 -1.33 9.58 4.22
C ASN A 312 -0.26 8.49 4.39
N PHE A 313 -0.12 7.60 3.44
CA PHE A 313 0.96 6.63 3.28
C PHE A 313 1.08 6.30 1.80
N GLY A 314 2.26 6.42 1.21
CA GLY A 314 2.44 6.30 -0.23
C GLY A 314 3.63 5.44 -0.64
N ILE A 315 3.51 4.82 -1.82
CA ILE A 315 4.60 4.14 -2.51
C ILE A 315 5.18 5.12 -3.53
N ASN A 316 6.51 5.33 -3.48
CA ASN A 316 7.23 6.07 -4.49
C ASN A 316 8.20 5.12 -5.21
N LEU A 317 7.96 4.90 -6.48
CA LEU A 317 8.72 3.95 -7.33
C LEU A 317 9.79 4.63 -8.18
N ASN A 318 9.89 5.96 -8.12
CA ASN A 318 10.79 6.68 -9.02
C ASN A 318 12.27 6.46 -8.65
N SER A 319 13.07 6.32 -9.68
CA SER A 319 14.48 5.97 -9.62
C SER A 319 15.40 7.03 -9.04
N ASP A 320 14.90 8.25 -8.81
CA ASP A 320 15.66 9.34 -8.18
C ASP A 320 15.13 9.61 -6.77
N ILE A 321 15.56 8.72 -5.87
CA ILE A 321 15.19 8.72 -4.45
C ILE A 321 15.46 10.07 -3.77
N TYR A 322 16.50 10.79 -4.19
CA TYR A 322 16.95 12.01 -3.53
C TYR A 322 15.97 13.18 -3.70
N GLN A 323 15.67 13.53 -4.94
CA GLN A 323 14.80 14.67 -5.24
C GLN A 323 13.36 14.44 -4.79
N ASN A 324 12.90 13.19 -4.87
CA ASN A 324 11.52 12.86 -4.53
C ASN A 324 11.28 12.78 -3.02
N ILE A 325 12.23 12.29 -2.21
CA ILE A 325 12.07 12.27 -0.75
C ILE A 325 12.02 13.69 -0.20
N GLU A 326 12.92 14.58 -0.61
CA GLU A 326 12.92 15.98 -0.14
C GLU A 326 11.60 16.67 -0.50
N TYR A 327 11.15 16.56 -1.75
CA TYR A 327 9.88 17.12 -2.19
C TYR A 327 8.68 16.60 -1.39
N MET A 328 8.63 15.29 -1.17
CA MET A 328 7.55 14.67 -0.38
C MET A 328 7.60 15.11 1.08
N PHE A 329 8.80 15.32 1.64
CA PHE A 329 8.94 15.74 3.03
C PHE A 329 8.50 17.20 3.27
N GLU A 330 8.62 18.09 2.29
CA GLU A 330 8.19 19.49 2.44
C GLU A 330 6.67 19.61 2.63
N ASP A 331 5.88 18.88 1.84
CA ASP A 331 4.42 19.00 1.84
C ASP A 331 3.70 18.00 2.74
N MET A 332 4.38 16.96 3.23
CA MET A 332 3.77 15.86 3.97
C MET A 332 3.42 16.26 5.41
N LYS A 333 2.14 16.09 5.78
CA LYS A 333 1.65 16.23 7.16
C LYS A 333 1.31 14.85 7.73
N PRO A 334 2.22 14.25 8.54
CA PRO A 334 2.01 12.90 9.05
C PRO A 334 0.86 12.88 10.06
N ASP A 335 -0.20 12.14 9.71
CA ASP A 335 -1.34 11.88 10.59
C ASP A 335 -0.99 10.85 11.68
N ILE A 336 -1.39 11.15 12.91
CA ILE A 336 -1.09 10.34 14.09
C ILE A 336 -1.71 8.93 13.98
N ILE A 337 -2.93 8.82 13.46
CA ILE A 337 -3.63 7.54 13.35
C ILE A 337 -2.97 6.65 12.31
N SER A 338 -2.63 7.21 11.14
CA SER A 338 -1.92 6.49 10.09
C SER A 338 -0.55 5.99 10.58
N CYS A 339 0.22 6.84 11.28
CA CYS A 339 1.48 6.43 11.90
C CYS A 339 1.28 5.29 12.92
N ALA A 340 0.26 5.37 13.78
CA ALA A 340 -0.02 4.34 14.77
C ALA A 340 -0.43 3.00 14.14
N LYS A 341 -1.22 3.03 13.05
CA LYS A 341 -1.58 1.84 12.26
C LYS A 341 -0.35 1.18 11.66
N VAL A 342 0.57 1.96 11.05
CA VAL A 342 1.82 1.43 10.49
C VAL A 342 2.71 0.83 11.56
N LEU A 343 2.90 1.51 12.71
CA LEU A 343 3.66 0.98 13.84
C LEU A 343 3.06 -0.33 14.36
N LYS A 344 1.73 -0.45 14.39
CA LYS A 344 1.05 -1.69 14.78
C LYS A 344 1.43 -2.82 13.83
N VAL A 345 1.29 -2.62 12.53
CA VAL A 345 1.63 -3.63 11.51
C VAL A 345 3.10 -4.05 11.62
N ILE A 346 4.03 -3.11 11.73
CA ILE A 346 5.45 -3.40 11.91
C ILE A 346 5.68 -4.25 13.16
N SER A 347 5.09 -3.86 14.29
CA SER A 347 5.30 -4.54 15.58
C SER A 347 4.68 -5.94 15.64
N GLU A 348 3.50 -6.14 15.03
CA GLU A 348 2.83 -7.44 14.99
C GLU A 348 3.43 -8.40 13.96
N ASN A 349 4.15 -7.85 12.99
CA ASN A 349 4.85 -8.59 11.94
C ASN A 349 6.37 -8.57 12.08
N ASP A 350 6.89 -8.44 13.31
CA ASP A 350 8.34 -8.47 13.57
C ASP A 350 8.97 -9.74 12.98
N TYR A 351 9.64 -9.54 11.85
CA TYR A 351 10.28 -10.60 11.06
C TYR A 351 11.36 -11.32 11.87
N LEU A 352 12.09 -10.61 12.74
CA LEU A 352 13.17 -11.18 13.53
C LEU A 352 12.65 -12.05 14.69
N ALA A 353 11.51 -11.68 15.29
CA ALA A 353 10.89 -12.48 16.35
C ALA A 353 10.31 -13.80 15.81
N ARG A 354 9.91 -13.84 14.56
CA ARG A 354 9.34 -15.04 13.90
C ARG A 354 10.40 -16.02 13.37
N LYS A 355 11.68 -15.61 13.30
CA LYS A 355 12.82 -16.48 12.94
C LYS A 355 13.39 -17.29 14.12
N LYS A 356 12.99 -16.98 15.35
CA LYS A 356 13.33 -17.72 16.55
C LYS A 356 12.26 -18.80 16.82
#